data_91dd7608c54ead8bc770c1cd3cbc902b
#
_entry.id   91dd7608c54ead8bc770c1cd3cbc902b
#
_cell.length_a   1.000
_cell.length_b   1.000
_cell.length_c   1.000
_cell.angle_alpha   90.00
_cell.angle_beta   90.00
_cell.angle_gamma   90.00
#
_symmetry.space_group_name_H-M   'P 1'
#
loop_
_entity.id
_entity.type
_entity.pdbx_description
1 polymer ?
#
loop_
_entity_poly.entity_id
_entity_poly.type
_entity_poly.pdbx_seq_one_letter_code
_entity_poly.pdbx_strand_id
1 'polypeptide(L)'
;EFSKKIVRVNFSVNEQRFKISKKSNLITYMPRKLPDHANLLIFYLKNLLPKNWKIMPLINISEKKLINNLSKSKIFLSFSNLEGIGIPPIEAALAGNKVIGYTGGGGIEYWRLPLFRKIEPGEIDDFGQILLKEIKNYKSDWVKKSNKYRKQLSKQYSEQNQTKSLINLMKIIKKFYN
;
A
#
# COMPACT_ATOMS: atom_id res chain seq x y z
N GLU A 1 13.86 -28.30 -14.51
CA GLU A 1 14.92 -28.43 -13.48
C GLU A 1 15.09 -27.20 -12.61
N PHE A 2 15.07 -25.99 -13.16
CA PHE A 2 15.22 -24.75 -12.39
C PHE A 2 14.07 -24.49 -11.39
N SER A 3 12.83 -24.88 -11.67
CA SER A 3 11.69 -24.63 -10.80
C SER A 3 11.81 -25.30 -9.41
N LYS A 4 12.52 -26.42 -9.31
CA LYS A 4 12.76 -27.12 -8.04
C LYS A 4 13.78 -26.42 -7.12
N LYS A 5 14.49 -25.40 -7.63
CA LYS A 5 15.53 -24.65 -6.89
C LYS A 5 15.05 -23.26 -6.46
N ILE A 6 13.81 -22.88 -6.77
CA ILE A 6 13.26 -21.58 -6.39
C ILE A 6 12.65 -21.70 -4.99
N VAL A 7 13.14 -20.91 -4.06
CA VAL A 7 12.63 -20.82 -2.70
C VAL A 7 12.16 -19.41 -2.44
N ARG A 8 10.89 -19.28 -2.04
CA ARG A 8 10.34 -17.99 -1.65
C ARG A 8 10.80 -17.61 -0.25
N VAL A 9 11.38 -16.42 -0.13
CA VAL A 9 11.64 -15.76 1.15
C VAL A 9 10.61 -14.65 1.32
N ASN A 10 9.86 -14.68 2.42
CA ASN A 10 8.88 -13.66 2.73
C ASN A 10 9.58 -12.41 3.27
N PHE A 11 9.00 -11.25 2.95
CA PHE A 11 9.41 -9.97 3.50
C PHE A 11 8.55 -9.62 4.73
N SER A 12 9.08 -8.84 5.67
CA SER A 12 8.30 -8.36 6.83
C SER A 12 8.15 -6.85 6.84
N VAL A 13 7.01 -6.41 7.37
CA VAL A 13 6.71 -5.00 7.66
C VAL A 13 6.36 -4.90 9.14
N ASN A 14 7.04 -4.02 9.86
CA ASN A 14 6.76 -3.78 11.28
C ASN A 14 5.46 -2.98 11.43
N GLU A 15 4.34 -3.68 11.67
CA GLU A 15 3.02 -3.07 11.83
C GLU A 15 2.90 -2.18 13.06
N GLN A 16 3.68 -2.45 14.13
CA GLN A 16 3.62 -1.70 15.38
C GLN A 16 3.99 -0.22 15.21
N ARG A 17 4.70 0.11 14.11
CA ARG A 17 5.01 1.50 13.73
C ARG A 17 3.76 2.30 13.36
N PHE A 18 2.68 1.66 12.91
CA PHE A 18 1.50 2.31 12.34
C PHE A 18 0.32 2.29 13.31
N LYS A 19 0.36 3.18 14.32
CA LYS A 19 -0.77 3.41 15.22
C LYS A 19 -1.86 4.17 14.45
N ILE A 20 -3.06 3.59 14.39
CA ILE A 20 -4.20 4.24 13.74
C ILE A 20 -4.72 5.36 14.64
N SER A 21 -4.74 6.58 14.11
CA SER A 21 -5.33 7.74 14.77
C SER A 21 -6.69 8.10 14.15
N LYS A 22 -7.35 9.09 14.72
CA LYS A 22 -8.60 9.64 14.13
C LYS A 22 -8.33 10.06 12.70
N LYS A 23 -9.06 9.47 11.74
CA LYS A 23 -8.90 9.73 10.32
C LYS A 23 -9.46 11.10 9.94
N SER A 24 -8.74 11.81 9.09
CA SER A 24 -9.14 13.07 8.45
C SER A 24 -9.38 12.86 6.96
N ASN A 25 -10.07 13.79 6.33
CA ASN A 25 -10.27 13.79 4.87
C ASN A 25 -8.97 14.16 4.15
N LEU A 26 -7.98 13.30 4.32
CA LEU A 26 -6.63 13.43 3.77
C LEU A 26 -6.34 12.27 2.84
N ILE A 27 -5.87 12.60 1.66
CA ILE A 27 -5.31 11.69 0.68
C ILE A 27 -3.81 11.90 0.68
N THR A 28 -3.03 10.85 0.81
CA THR A 28 -1.57 10.90 0.74
C THR A 28 -1.04 10.09 -0.42
N TYR A 29 0.12 10.45 -0.96
CA TYR A 29 0.76 9.73 -2.06
C TYR A 29 2.27 9.95 -2.09
N MET A 30 2.99 9.05 -2.76
CA MET A 30 4.42 9.15 -3.00
C MET A 30 4.67 9.22 -4.52
N PRO A 31 4.96 10.39 -5.10
CA PRO A 31 5.09 10.55 -6.55
C PRO A 31 6.45 10.09 -7.11
N ARG A 32 7.42 9.74 -6.26
CA ARG A 32 8.82 9.50 -6.65
C ARG A 32 9.02 8.58 -7.85
N LYS A 33 8.18 7.55 -8.01
CA LYS A 33 8.34 6.53 -9.07
C LYS A 33 7.71 6.97 -10.40
N LEU A 34 6.56 7.62 -10.35
CA LEU A 34 5.80 8.08 -11.51
C LEU A 34 5.26 9.50 -11.25
N PRO A 35 6.14 10.52 -11.20
CA PRO A 35 5.74 11.90 -10.90
C PRO A 35 4.75 12.45 -11.92
N ASP A 36 4.90 12.12 -13.20
CA ASP A 36 4.03 12.63 -14.26
C ASP A 36 2.61 12.11 -14.13
N HIS A 37 2.43 10.81 -13.82
CA HIS A 37 1.09 10.23 -13.56
C HIS A 37 0.46 10.86 -12.31
N ALA A 38 1.26 11.10 -11.26
CA ALA A 38 0.76 11.79 -10.08
C ALA A 38 0.31 13.21 -10.40
N ASN A 39 1.11 13.99 -11.15
CA ASN A 39 0.78 15.35 -11.55
C ASN A 39 -0.47 15.41 -12.44
N LEU A 40 -0.60 14.51 -13.40
CA LEU A 40 -1.80 14.39 -14.26
C LEU A 40 -3.05 14.11 -13.43
N LEU A 41 -2.99 13.17 -12.49
CA LEU A 41 -4.13 12.89 -11.62
C LEU A 41 -4.47 14.08 -10.72
N ILE A 42 -3.49 14.79 -10.15
CA ILE A 42 -3.72 15.98 -9.33
C ILE A 42 -4.36 17.09 -10.16
N PHE A 43 -3.89 17.28 -11.40
CA PHE A 43 -4.48 18.24 -12.34
C PHE A 43 -5.95 17.89 -12.67
N TYR A 44 -6.22 16.62 -12.98
CA TYR A 44 -7.58 16.12 -13.20
C TYR A 44 -8.51 16.42 -12.01
N LEU A 45 -8.03 16.25 -10.80
CA LEU A 45 -8.80 16.42 -9.57
C LEU A 45 -8.97 17.88 -9.12
N LYS A 46 -8.27 18.84 -9.72
CA LYS A 46 -8.18 20.23 -9.24
C LYS A 46 -9.51 20.87 -8.91
N ASN A 47 -10.53 20.65 -9.77
CA ASN A 47 -11.87 21.23 -9.62
C ASN A 47 -12.93 20.20 -9.19
N LEU A 48 -12.55 18.92 -9.08
CA LEU A 48 -13.47 17.82 -8.79
C LEU A 48 -13.37 17.35 -7.33
N LEU A 49 -12.25 17.64 -6.67
CA LEU A 49 -12.04 17.23 -5.29
C LEU A 49 -12.97 18.02 -4.35
N PRO A 50 -13.75 17.36 -3.48
CA PRO A 50 -14.59 18.07 -2.51
C PRO A 50 -13.76 18.99 -1.61
N LYS A 51 -14.25 20.21 -1.33
CA LYS A 51 -13.53 21.27 -0.59
C LYS A 51 -13.03 20.85 0.79
N ASN A 52 -13.68 19.88 1.41
CA ASN A 52 -13.29 19.34 2.73
C ASN A 52 -12.27 18.21 2.66
N TRP A 53 -11.74 17.87 1.48
CA TRP A 53 -10.65 16.92 1.29
C TRP A 53 -9.35 17.62 0.91
N LYS A 54 -8.23 17.06 1.34
CA LYS A 54 -6.87 17.52 1.02
C LYS A 54 -6.07 16.40 0.40
N ILE A 55 -5.20 16.76 -0.56
CA ILE A 55 -4.22 15.84 -1.15
C ILE A 55 -2.83 16.34 -0.71
N MET A 56 -1.99 15.41 -0.24
CA MET A 56 -0.66 15.72 0.29
C MET A 56 0.40 14.76 -0.26
N PRO A 57 1.43 15.26 -0.95
CA PRO A 57 2.59 14.47 -1.32
C PRO A 57 3.45 14.16 -0.09
N LEU A 58 3.97 12.93 -0.02
CA LEU A 58 4.92 12.49 1.00
C LEU A 58 6.33 12.49 0.39
N ILE A 59 6.94 13.68 0.32
CA ILE A 59 8.24 13.91 -0.29
C ILE A 59 9.15 14.57 0.74
N ASN A 60 10.39 14.12 0.84
CA ASN A 60 11.44 14.72 1.67
C ASN A 60 10.99 14.97 3.13
N ILE A 61 10.22 14.05 3.69
CA ILE A 61 9.74 14.11 5.06
C ILE A 61 10.42 13.05 5.93
N SER A 62 10.58 13.35 7.22
CA SER A 62 11.11 12.38 8.16
C SER A 62 10.16 11.19 8.32
N GLU A 63 10.70 10.04 8.72
CA GLU A 63 9.94 8.84 9.00
C GLU A 63 8.79 9.08 9.98
N LYS A 64 9.05 9.84 11.04
CA LYS A 64 8.02 10.22 12.03
C LYS A 64 6.86 10.98 11.39
N LYS A 65 7.14 11.92 10.48
CA LYS A 65 6.11 12.66 9.72
C LYS A 65 5.37 11.74 8.75
N LEU A 66 6.07 10.82 8.09
CA LEU A 66 5.47 9.81 7.22
C LEU A 66 4.44 8.98 7.97
N ILE A 67 4.84 8.36 9.08
CA ILE A 67 3.98 7.52 9.91
C ILE A 67 2.75 8.32 10.40
N ASN A 68 2.96 9.55 10.88
CA ASN A 68 1.87 10.40 11.36
C ASN A 68 0.86 10.73 10.24
N ASN A 69 1.33 11.05 9.04
CA ASN A 69 0.46 11.36 7.91
C ASN A 69 -0.33 10.12 7.44
N LEU A 70 0.33 8.96 7.33
CA LEU A 70 -0.35 7.70 7.01
C LEU A 70 -1.38 7.32 8.08
N SER A 71 -1.08 7.54 9.37
CA SER A 71 -2.01 7.25 10.47
C SER A 71 -3.28 8.09 10.41
N LYS A 72 -3.19 9.34 9.94
CA LYS A 72 -4.32 10.30 9.84
C LYS A 72 -5.04 10.24 8.51
N SER A 73 -4.40 9.84 7.41
CA SER A 73 -5.01 9.83 6.10
C SER A 73 -6.06 8.72 5.95
N LYS A 74 -7.09 9.00 5.16
CA LYS A 74 -8.15 8.04 4.80
C LYS A 74 -7.77 7.21 3.59
N ILE A 75 -7.09 7.81 2.62
CA ILE A 75 -6.74 7.19 1.34
C ILE A 75 -5.26 7.40 1.07
N PHE A 76 -4.62 6.38 0.53
CA PHE A 76 -3.27 6.44 -0.02
C PHE A 76 -3.32 6.11 -1.51
N LEU A 77 -2.67 6.96 -2.34
CA LEU A 77 -2.55 6.70 -3.77
C LEU A 77 -1.19 6.08 -4.07
N SER A 78 -1.20 4.97 -4.76
CA SER A 78 0.00 4.24 -5.18
C SER A 78 0.32 4.55 -6.63
N PHE A 79 1.48 5.16 -6.87
CA PHE A 79 2.08 5.36 -8.18
C PHE A 79 3.31 4.46 -8.32
N SER A 80 3.15 3.18 -7.93
CA SER A 80 4.22 2.20 -8.05
C SER A 80 4.49 1.86 -9.51
N ASN A 81 5.76 1.87 -9.89
CA ASN A 81 6.23 1.34 -11.16
C ASN A 81 6.75 -0.09 -10.93
N LEU A 82 7.74 -0.55 -11.67
CA LEU A 82 8.36 -1.86 -11.45
C LEU A 82 8.94 -1.96 -10.03
N GLU A 83 8.28 -2.75 -9.21
CA GLU A 83 8.61 -2.97 -7.79
C GLU A 83 8.64 -4.46 -7.49
N GLY A 84 9.54 -4.89 -6.58
CA GLY A 84 9.54 -6.25 -6.10
C GLY A 84 8.28 -6.56 -5.28
N ILE A 85 8.04 -5.83 -4.18
CA ILE A 85 6.86 -5.99 -3.32
C ILE A 85 6.03 -4.70 -3.24
N GLY A 86 6.69 -3.53 -3.23
CA GLY A 86 5.99 -2.26 -3.03
C GLY A 86 5.55 -2.09 -1.57
N ILE A 87 6.48 -1.75 -0.68
CA ILE A 87 6.23 -1.62 0.76
C ILE A 87 5.25 -0.49 1.12
N PRO A 88 5.33 0.73 0.53
CA PRO A 88 4.49 1.84 0.94
C PRO A 88 2.98 1.58 0.88
N PRO A 89 2.42 0.89 -0.12
CA PRO A 89 1.01 0.47 -0.11
C PRO A 89 0.65 -0.42 1.07
N ILE A 90 1.53 -1.35 1.48
CA ILE A 90 1.31 -2.23 2.63
C ILE A 90 1.29 -1.39 3.92
N GLU A 91 2.28 -0.52 4.11
CA GLU A 91 2.37 0.38 5.26
C GLU A 91 1.13 1.28 5.38
N ALA A 92 0.68 1.85 4.27
CA ALA A 92 -0.53 2.66 4.23
C ALA A 92 -1.78 1.85 4.62
N ALA A 93 -1.93 0.63 4.11
CA ALA A 93 -3.04 -0.24 4.47
C ALA A 93 -3.00 -0.62 5.96
N LEU A 94 -1.83 -0.97 6.51
CA LEU A 94 -1.64 -1.25 7.94
C LEU A 94 -1.95 -0.03 8.81
N ALA A 95 -1.63 1.18 8.35
CA ALA A 95 -2.02 2.45 8.99
C ALA A 95 -3.54 2.76 8.86
N GLY A 96 -4.33 1.87 8.24
CA GLY A 96 -5.78 1.99 8.12
C GLY A 96 -6.27 2.82 6.95
N ASN A 97 -5.43 3.06 5.95
CA ASN A 97 -5.85 3.71 4.71
C ASN A 97 -6.53 2.73 3.76
N LYS A 98 -7.43 3.23 2.93
CA LYS A 98 -7.80 2.57 1.68
C LYS A 98 -6.72 2.90 0.65
N VAL A 99 -6.20 1.91 -0.05
CA VAL A 99 -5.13 2.08 -1.05
C VAL A 99 -5.72 1.97 -2.45
N ILE A 100 -5.43 2.94 -3.30
CA ILE A 100 -5.91 2.99 -4.69
C ILE A 100 -4.73 3.27 -5.60
N GLY A 101 -4.62 2.58 -6.72
CA GLY A 101 -3.60 2.86 -7.73
C GLY A 101 -2.91 1.64 -8.31
N TYR A 102 -1.65 1.82 -8.66
CA TYR A 102 -0.85 0.85 -9.39
C TYR A 102 -0.18 -0.16 -8.47
N THR A 103 -0.16 -1.43 -8.89
CA THR A 103 0.42 -2.53 -8.09
C THR A 103 1.95 -2.57 -8.12
N GLY A 104 2.56 -1.96 -9.14
CA GLY A 104 4.00 -2.06 -9.37
C GLY A 104 4.49 -3.44 -9.84
N GLY A 105 3.57 -4.30 -10.31
CA GLY A 105 3.88 -5.66 -10.76
C GLY A 105 4.03 -6.64 -9.59
N GLY A 106 5.11 -6.61 -8.84
CA GLY A 106 5.35 -7.53 -7.72
C GLY A 106 4.37 -7.40 -6.55
N GLY A 107 3.71 -6.25 -6.41
CA GLY A 107 2.66 -6.05 -5.39
C GLY A 107 1.36 -6.82 -5.65
N ILE A 108 1.12 -7.36 -6.85
CA ILE A 108 -0.15 -7.98 -7.24
C ILE A 108 -0.62 -9.07 -6.27
N GLU A 109 0.28 -9.72 -5.58
CA GLU A 109 -0.02 -10.81 -4.65
C GLU A 109 -0.87 -10.39 -3.43
N TYR A 110 -0.79 -9.12 -2.99
CA TYR A 110 -1.58 -8.60 -1.86
C TYR A 110 -2.68 -7.61 -2.27
N TRP A 111 -2.71 -7.18 -3.53
CA TRP A 111 -3.71 -6.24 -4.02
C TRP A 111 -5.10 -6.87 -4.11
N ARG A 112 -5.82 -6.86 -2.98
CA ARG A 112 -7.16 -7.43 -2.87
C ARG A 112 -8.11 -6.48 -2.15
N LEU A 113 -9.36 -6.45 -2.61
CA LEU A 113 -10.44 -5.76 -1.90
C LEU A 113 -10.62 -6.34 -0.49
N PRO A 114 -11.03 -5.54 0.45
CA PRO A 114 -11.40 -4.13 0.34
C PRO A 114 -10.25 -3.15 0.56
N LEU A 115 -9.05 -3.60 0.97
CA LEU A 115 -7.93 -2.73 1.33
C LEU A 115 -7.36 -2.00 0.10
N PHE A 116 -7.25 -2.71 -1.01
CA PHE A 116 -6.56 -2.28 -2.21
C PHE A 116 -7.51 -2.25 -3.41
N ARG A 117 -7.53 -1.13 -4.10
CA ARG A 117 -8.24 -0.94 -5.37
C ARG A 117 -7.21 -0.73 -6.48
N LYS A 118 -7.04 -1.75 -7.32
CA LYS A 118 -6.12 -1.70 -8.46
C LYS A 118 -6.64 -0.74 -9.53
N ILE A 119 -5.72 0.01 -10.12
CA ILE A 119 -5.86 0.78 -11.35
C ILE A 119 -4.75 0.31 -12.31
N GLU A 120 -5.05 0.26 -13.59
CA GLU A 120 -4.02 -0.04 -14.59
C GLU A 120 -3.14 1.20 -14.81
N PRO A 121 -1.82 1.02 -14.95
CA PRO A 121 -0.91 2.14 -15.18
C PRO A 121 -1.25 2.91 -16.45
N GLY A 122 -1.41 4.24 -16.30
CA GLY A 122 -1.75 5.13 -17.41
C GLY A 122 -3.22 5.52 -17.48
N GLU A 123 -4.14 4.75 -16.89
CA GLU A 123 -5.57 5.03 -16.86
C GLU A 123 -5.90 6.13 -15.85
N ILE A 124 -5.53 7.36 -16.18
CA ILE A 124 -5.67 8.53 -15.26
C ILE A 124 -7.13 8.90 -15.03
N ASP A 125 -7.97 8.84 -16.06
CA ASP A 125 -9.41 9.14 -15.95
C ASP A 125 -10.10 8.12 -15.04
N ASP A 126 -9.88 6.84 -15.23
CA ASP A 126 -10.38 5.78 -14.36
C ASP A 126 -9.90 5.96 -12.93
N PHE A 127 -8.62 6.31 -12.77
CA PHE A 127 -8.06 6.58 -11.44
C PHE A 127 -8.83 7.72 -10.75
N GLY A 128 -9.04 8.82 -11.45
CA GLY A 128 -9.79 9.97 -10.95
C GLY A 128 -11.24 9.63 -10.60
N GLN A 129 -11.95 8.97 -11.50
CA GLN A 129 -13.36 8.56 -11.28
C GLN A 129 -13.50 7.59 -10.11
N ILE A 130 -12.65 6.58 -10.03
CA ILE A 130 -12.65 5.60 -8.94
C ILE A 130 -12.32 6.29 -7.62
N LEU A 131 -11.33 7.18 -7.58
CA LEU A 131 -10.98 7.94 -6.38
C LEU A 131 -12.16 8.80 -5.90
N LEU A 132 -12.82 9.55 -6.78
CA LEU A 132 -13.99 10.37 -6.44
C LEU A 132 -15.14 9.50 -5.93
N LYS A 133 -15.38 8.34 -6.52
CA LYS A 133 -16.37 7.37 -6.05
C LYS A 133 -16.04 6.85 -4.65
N GLU A 134 -14.77 6.54 -4.39
CA GLU A 134 -14.31 6.06 -3.07
C GLU A 134 -14.38 7.17 -2.00
N ILE A 135 -14.11 8.43 -2.37
CA ILE A 135 -14.30 9.60 -1.52
C ILE A 135 -15.78 9.75 -1.12
N LYS A 136 -16.69 9.75 -2.11
CA LYS A 136 -18.14 9.87 -1.90
C LYS A 136 -18.69 8.76 -1.00
N ASN A 137 -18.18 7.54 -1.17
CA ASN A 137 -18.66 6.34 -0.47
C ASN A 137 -17.86 6.01 0.78
N TYR A 138 -16.91 6.86 1.20
CA TYR A 138 -16.07 6.57 2.36
C TYR A 138 -16.91 6.51 3.65
N LYS A 139 -16.91 5.35 4.29
CA LYS A 139 -17.65 5.12 5.53
C LYS A 139 -16.79 5.48 6.75
N SER A 140 -17.38 6.16 7.73
CA SER A 140 -16.69 6.54 8.98
C SER A 140 -16.18 5.33 9.78
N ASP A 141 -16.83 4.19 9.65
CA ASP A 141 -16.47 2.92 10.28
C ASP A 141 -15.48 2.05 9.46
N TRP A 142 -14.91 2.61 8.38
CA TRP A 142 -13.94 1.92 7.50
C TRP A 142 -12.84 1.21 8.27
N VAL A 143 -12.22 1.91 9.23
CA VAL A 143 -11.11 1.36 10.03
C VAL A 143 -11.57 0.10 10.80
N LYS A 144 -12.78 0.11 11.35
CA LYS A 144 -13.36 -1.05 12.05
C LYS A 144 -13.64 -2.20 11.08
N LYS A 145 -14.32 -1.91 9.97
CA LYS A 145 -14.70 -2.91 8.97
C LYS A 145 -13.50 -3.56 8.28
N SER A 146 -12.44 -2.78 8.03
CA SER A 146 -11.22 -3.29 7.38
C SER A 146 -10.29 -4.07 8.33
N ASN A 147 -10.56 -4.10 9.63
CA ASN A 147 -9.64 -4.64 10.65
C ASN A 147 -9.25 -6.10 10.39
N LYS A 148 -10.21 -6.97 10.03
CA LYS A 148 -9.90 -8.39 9.76
C LYS A 148 -8.92 -8.55 8.58
N TYR A 149 -9.07 -7.74 7.54
CA TYR A 149 -8.22 -7.79 6.34
C TYR A 149 -6.82 -7.24 6.63
N ARG A 150 -6.72 -6.19 7.47
CA ARG A 150 -5.44 -5.65 7.94
C ARG A 150 -4.69 -6.67 8.81
N LYS A 151 -5.39 -7.40 9.68
CA LYS A 151 -4.79 -8.50 10.47
C LYS A 151 -4.28 -9.63 9.59
N GLN A 152 -4.98 -9.97 8.50
CA GLN A 152 -4.51 -10.94 7.52
C GLN A 152 -3.25 -10.47 6.79
N LEU A 153 -3.25 -9.19 6.35
CA LEU A 153 -2.09 -8.57 5.71
C LEU A 153 -0.88 -8.53 6.64
N SER A 154 -1.07 -8.10 7.90
CA SER A 154 -0.04 -8.08 8.93
C SER A 154 0.54 -9.48 9.18
N LYS A 155 -0.30 -10.50 9.30
CA LYS A 155 0.16 -11.89 9.45
C LYS A 155 0.98 -12.35 8.24
N GLN A 156 0.56 -12.00 7.01
CA GLN A 156 1.28 -12.35 5.77
C GLN A 156 2.69 -11.74 5.75
N TYR A 157 2.83 -10.48 6.19
CA TYR A 157 4.09 -9.73 6.20
C TYR A 157 4.66 -9.58 7.61
N SER A 158 4.46 -10.58 8.48
CA SER A 158 5.02 -10.59 9.84
C SER A 158 6.48 -11.06 9.87
N GLU A 159 7.22 -10.60 10.86
CA GLU A 159 8.59 -11.06 11.14
C GLU A 159 8.63 -12.57 11.36
N GLN A 160 7.64 -13.14 12.05
CA GLN A 160 7.53 -14.58 12.24
C GLN A 160 7.43 -15.34 10.91
N ASN A 161 6.67 -14.80 9.93
CA ASN A 161 6.52 -15.43 8.63
C ASN A 161 7.80 -15.31 7.79
N GLN A 162 8.51 -14.19 7.89
CA GLN A 162 9.85 -14.02 7.30
C GLN A 162 10.83 -15.02 7.89
N THR A 163 10.94 -15.12 9.22
CA THR A 163 11.85 -16.04 9.90
C THR A 163 11.59 -17.50 9.51
N LYS A 164 10.32 -17.92 9.44
CA LYS A 164 9.96 -19.26 8.97
C LYS A 164 10.47 -19.54 7.55
N SER A 165 10.34 -18.57 6.64
CA SER A 165 10.80 -18.72 5.26
C SER A 165 12.33 -18.79 5.15
N LEU A 166 13.05 -18.03 5.97
CA LEU A 166 14.52 -18.09 6.07
C LEU A 166 15.00 -19.43 6.63
N ILE A 167 14.37 -19.93 7.69
CA ILE A 167 14.69 -21.27 8.25
C ILE A 167 14.48 -22.36 7.18
N ASN A 168 13.39 -22.27 6.40
CA ASN A 168 13.14 -23.21 5.32
C ASN A 168 14.22 -23.14 4.23
N LEU A 169 14.62 -21.93 3.82
CA LEU A 169 15.72 -21.73 2.88
C LEU A 169 17.01 -22.37 3.40
N MET A 170 17.37 -22.13 4.66
CA MET A 170 18.57 -22.72 5.28
C MET A 170 18.56 -24.25 5.29
N LYS A 171 17.39 -24.86 5.57
CA LYS A 171 17.24 -26.33 5.50
C LYS A 171 17.47 -26.87 4.08
N ILE A 172 16.99 -26.15 3.07
CA ILE A 172 17.15 -26.54 1.67
C ILE A 172 18.64 -26.42 1.27
N ILE A 173 19.28 -25.30 1.60
CA ILE A 173 20.71 -25.09 1.33
C ILE A 173 21.53 -26.21 1.94
N LYS A 174 21.33 -26.56 3.21
CA LYS A 174 22.06 -27.66 3.86
C LYS A 174 21.92 -29.01 3.14
N LYS A 175 20.76 -29.30 2.53
CA LYS A 175 20.55 -30.53 1.74
C LYS A 175 21.30 -30.56 0.40
N PHE A 176 21.75 -29.42 -0.10
CA PHE A 176 22.49 -29.34 -1.35
C PHE A 176 24.00 -29.38 -1.16
N TYR A 177 24.49 -29.09 0.06
CA TYR A 177 25.91 -29.01 0.37
C TYR A 177 26.41 -30.15 1.32
N ASN A 178 25.49 -31.00 1.78
CA ASN A 178 25.78 -32.29 2.42
C ASN A 178 25.45 -33.45 1.46
#